data_9fa699d999533790a7c758732877a04c
#
_entry.id   9fa699d999533790a7c758732877a04c
#
_cell.length_a   1.000
_cell.length_b   1.000
_cell.length_c   1.000
_cell.angle_alpha   90.00
_cell.angle_beta   90.00
_cell.angle_gamma   90.00
#
_symmetry.space_group_name_H-M   'P 1'
#
loop_
_entity.id
_entity.type
_entity.pdbx_description
1 polymer ?
#
loop_
_entity_poly.entity_id
_entity_poly.type
_entity_poly.pdbx_seq_one_letter_code
_entity_poly.pdbx_strand_id
1 'polypeptide(L)'
;MTAPFFPRILGAVAFLNQETEPLTMNLQHHFLIAMPALQDPIFRRSVVYICEHNTNGAMGIIVNKPLENLKIEGILEKLKITPEQRDESIRLDKPVMLGGPLAEDRGFILHTPPSNFASSIRISDNTVMTTSRDVLETLGTDKQP
;
A
#
# COMPACT_ATOMS: atom_id res chain seq x y z
N MET A 1 -9.46 7.62 -10.19
CA MET A 1 -8.46 6.52 -10.20
C MET A 1 -8.67 5.64 -8.98
N THR A 2 -8.87 4.38 -9.19
CA THR A 2 -9.14 3.47 -8.08
C THR A 2 -7.83 3.20 -7.34
N ALA A 3 -7.75 3.56 -6.07
CA ALA A 3 -6.59 3.27 -5.26
C ALA A 3 -6.46 1.75 -5.07
N PRO A 4 -5.29 1.17 -5.27
CA PRO A 4 -5.06 -0.21 -4.90
C PRO A 4 -5.17 -0.37 -3.39
N PHE A 5 -5.74 -1.49 -2.95
CA PHE A 5 -5.88 -1.79 -1.54
C PHE A 5 -4.95 -2.94 -1.16
N PHE A 6 -4.13 -2.71 -0.14
CA PHE A 6 -3.17 -3.69 0.34
C PHE A 6 -3.52 -4.08 1.77
N PRO A 7 -3.98 -5.32 2.01
CA PRO A 7 -4.43 -5.73 3.34
C PRO A 7 -3.28 -6.01 4.28
N ARG A 8 -2.09 -6.09 3.76
CA ARG A 8 -0.91 -6.42 4.54
C ARG A 8 0.21 -5.49 4.19
N ILE A 9 0.83 -5.00 5.21
CA ILE A 9 2.09 -4.33 5.01
C ILE A 9 3.15 -5.32 4.66
N LEU A 10 3.89 -4.98 3.64
CA LEU A 10 5.25 -5.29 3.68
C LEU A 10 5.95 -4.16 4.44
N GLY A 11 6.16 -4.34 5.71
CA GLY A 11 7.16 -3.53 6.33
C GLY A 11 8.50 -3.90 5.73
N ALA A 12 9.36 -2.98 5.62
CA ALA A 12 10.77 -3.17 5.57
C ALA A 12 11.30 -4.10 4.47
N VAL A 13 11.56 -3.54 3.38
CA VAL A 13 12.85 -3.85 2.78
C VAL A 13 13.86 -3.30 3.76
N ALA A 14 14.41 -4.18 4.60
CA ALA A 14 15.44 -3.78 5.53
C ALA A 14 16.68 -3.43 4.74
N PHE A 15 16.78 -2.22 4.31
CA PHE A 15 18.07 -1.67 4.09
C PHE A 15 18.63 -1.44 5.48
N LEU A 16 19.43 -2.38 5.93
CA LEU A 16 20.28 -2.18 7.08
C LEU A 16 21.20 -1.04 6.75
N ASN A 17 20.73 0.12 7.11
CA ASN A 17 21.54 1.28 7.02
C ASN A 17 22.66 1.09 8.02
N GLN A 18 23.83 0.92 7.50
CA GLN A 18 25.04 0.93 8.29
C GLN A 18 25.09 2.26 9.02
N GLU A 19 25.15 2.20 10.30
CA GLU A 19 24.88 3.25 11.29
C GLU A 19 25.63 4.58 11.12
N THR A 20 26.49 4.74 10.15
CA THR A 20 27.44 5.85 10.10
C THR A 20 27.49 6.59 8.77
N GLU A 21 26.80 6.13 7.75
CA GLU A 21 26.84 6.79 6.45
C GLU A 21 25.57 7.60 6.21
N PRO A 22 25.71 8.90 5.86
CA PRO A 22 24.57 9.67 5.47
C PRO A 22 23.93 9.07 4.20
N LEU A 23 22.62 9.12 4.11
CA LEU A 23 21.90 8.74 2.89
C LEU A 23 22.40 9.59 1.74
N THR A 24 23.07 8.94 0.78
CA THR A 24 23.46 9.59 -0.45
C THR A 24 22.33 9.62 -1.47
N MET A 25 21.29 8.77 -1.27
CA MET A 25 20.16 8.66 -2.16
C MET A 25 18.91 8.36 -1.36
N ASN A 26 17.84 9.12 -1.60
CA ASN A 26 16.52 8.85 -1.04
C ASN A 26 15.69 8.11 -2.09
N LEU A 27 15.30 6.88 -1.78
CA LEU A 27 14.51 6.04 -2.67
C LEU A 27 13.00 6.15 -2.44
N GLN A 28 12.54 7.05 -1.59
CA GLN A 28 11.11 7.28 -1.40
C GLN A 28 10.44 7.59 -2.74
N HIS A 29 9.26 7.04 -2.97
CA HIS A 29 8.54 7.16 -4.23
C HIS A 29 9.24 6.49 -5.44
N HIS A 30 10.09 5.53 -5.18
CA HIS A 30 10.74 4.70 -6.21
C HIS A 30 10.25 3.27 -6.14
N PHE A 31 10.45 2.52 -7.21
CA PHE A 31 10.20 1.10 -7.25
C PHE A 31 11.49 0.31 -7.17
N LEU A 32 11.47 -0.76 -6.38
CA LEU A 32 12.50 -1.79 -6.41
C LEU A 32 11.96 -2.99 -7.17
N ILE A 33 12.65 -3.38 -8.21
CA ILE A 33 12.26 -4.52 -9.03
C ILE A 33 13.20 -5.67 -8.74
N ALA A 34 12.62 -6.82 -8.35
CA ALA A 34 13.41 -8.00 -8.03
C ALA A 34 14.23 -8.45 -9.23
N MET A 35 15.50 -8.76 -9.00
CA MET A 35 16.37 -9.33 -10.03
C MET A 35 15.81 -10.68 -10.47
N PRO A 36 15.94 -11.06 -11.76
CA PRO A 36 15.43 -12.34 -12.25
C PRO A 36 15.98 -13.56 -11.53
N ALA A 37 17.18 -13.46 -10.99
CA ALA A 37 17.84 -14.54 -10.26
C ALA A 37 17.39 -14.66 -8.79
N LEU A 38 16.59 -13.72 -8.29
CA LEU A 38 16.11 -13.77 -6.91
C LEU A 38 15.11 -14.90 -6.74
N GLN A 39 15.40 -15.83 -5.82
CA GLN A 39 14.56 -17.01 -5.57
C GLN A 39 13.83 -16.95 -4.22
N ASP A 40 13.84 -15.83 -3.54
CA ASP A 40 13.11 -15.66 -2.29
C ASP A 40 11.63 -15.95 -2.51
N PRO A 41 10.97 -16.77 -1.66
CA PRO A 41 9.56 -17.15 -1.88
C PRO A 41 8.59 -15.99 -1.91
N ILE A 42 8.89 -14.91 -1.21
CA ILE A 42 8.00 -13.74 -1.09
C ILE A 42 8.37 -12.68 -2.12
N PHE A 43 9.67 -12.39 -2.25
CA PHE A 43 10.15 -11.27 -3.05
C PHE A 43 10.47 -11.60 -4.50
N ARG A 44 10.51 -12.88 -4.88
CA ARG A 44 10.75 -13.25 -6.27
C ARG A 44 9.72 -12.59 -7.19
N ARG A 45 10.19 -11.99 -8.27
CA ARG A 45 9.35 -11.28 -9.25
C ARG A 45 8.50 -10.17 -8.64
N SER A 46 8.91 -9.63 -7.51
CA SER A 46 8.17 -8.56 -6.87
C SER A 46 8.57 -7.18 -7.40
N VAL A 47 7.60 -6.29 -7.38
CA VAL A 47 7.81 -4.85 -7.48
C VAL A 47 7.43 -4.26 -6.14
N VAL A 48 8.37 -3.59 -5.50
CA VAL A 48 8.19 -2.96 -4.19
C VAL A 48 8.16 -1.45 -4.38
N TYR A 49 7.11 -0.81 -3.90
CA TYR A 49 7.01 0.64 -3.89
C TYR A 49 7.54 1.16 -2.55
N ILE A 50 8.56 2.01 -2.59
CA ILE A 50 9.17 2.57 -1.40
C ILE A 50 8.35 3.76 -0.91
N CYS A 51 7.69 3.57 0.23
CA CYS A 51 6.82 4.58 0.83
C CYS A 51 7.58 5.54 1.74
N GLU A 52 8.63 5.07 2.38
CA GLU A 52 9.45 5.88 3.28
C GLU A 52 10.90 5.40 3.21
N HIS A 53 11.83 6.34 3.21
CA HIS A 53 13.25 6.03 3.24
C HIS A 53 14.00 7.15 3.97
N ASN A 54 14.68 6.80 5.05
CA ASN A 54 15.43 7.75 5.86
C ASN A 54 16.66 7.05 6.48
N THR A 55 17.37 7.76 7.34
CA THR A 55 18.58 7.22 8.01
C THR A 55 18.30 6.02 8.91
N ASN A 56 17.04 5.81 9.32
CA ASN A 56 16.65 4.68 10.16
C ASN A 56 16.24 3.44 9.35
N GLY A 57 16.14 3.56 8.04
CA GLY A 57 15.77 2.46 7.16
C GLY A 57 14.74 2.85 6.11
N ALA A 58 14.10 1.86 5.54
CA ALA A 58 13.09 2.05 4.52
C ALA A 58 11.86 1.18 4.76
N MET A 59 10.72 1.65 4.30
CA MET A 59 9.47 0.90 4.30
C MET A 59 8.91 0.88 2.89
N GLY A 60 8.52 -0.30 2.44
CA GLY A 60 7.91 -0.48 1.13
C GLY A 60 6.78 -1.49 1.14
N ILE A 61 6.01 -1.52 0.09
CA ILE A 61 4.92 -2.47 -0.09
C ILE A 61 5.04 -3.15 -1.46
N ILE A 62 4.75 -4.44 -1.50
CA ILE A 62 4.69 -5.19 -2.76
C ILE A 62 3.39 -4.81 -3.47
N VAL A 63 3.49 -4.36 -4.72
CA VAL A 63 2.34 -3.82 -5.45
C VAL A 63 1.85 -4.72 -6.59
N ASN A 64 2.51 -5.83 -6.88
CA ASN A 64 2.22 -6.66 -8.05
C ASN A 64 1.85 -8.11 -7.73
N LYS A 65 1.49 -8.42 -6.49
CA LYS A 65 1.08 -9.79 -6.12
C LYS A 65 -0.33 -9.80 -5.57
N PRO A 66 -1.34 -10.12 -6.37
CA PRO A 66 -2.72 -10.21 -5.89
C PRO A 66 -2.93 -11.42 -4.99
N LEU A 67 -3.78 -11.26 -3.99
CA LEU A 67 -4.29 -12.36 -3.18
C LEU A 67 -5.45 -13.04 -3.92
N GLU A 68 -5.39 -14.36 -4.05
CA GLU A 68 -6.41 -15.11 -4.80
C GLU A 68 -7.77 -15.13 -4.10
N ASN A 69 -7.77 -15.11 -2.78
CA ASN A 69 -8.98 -15.37 -1.99
C ASN A 69 -9.55 -14.12 -1.30
N LEU A 70 -9.04 -12.94 -1.62
CA LEU A 70 -9.48 -11.72 -0.96
C LEU A 70 -9.69 -10.61 -1.96
N LYS A 71 -10.91 -10.09 -1.99
CA LYS A 71 -11.31 -8.96 -2.82
C LYS A 71 -11.64 -7.75 -1.96
N ILE A 72 -11.66 -6.57 -2.56
CA ILE A 72 -11.97 -5.33 -1.86
C ILE A 72 -13.33 -5.42 -1.16
N GLU A 73 -14.34 -5.96 -1.84
CA GLU A 73 -15.68 -6.15 -1.26
C GLU A 73 -15.66 -6.99 0.01
N GLY A 74 -14.82 -8.03 0.05
CA GLY A 74 -14.66 -8.86 1.24
C GLY A 74 -14.06 -8.12 2.44
N ILE A 75 -13.14 -7.21 2.20
CA ILE A 75 -12.59 -6.35 3.25
C ILE A 75 -13.65 -5.41 3.80
N LEU A 76 -14.44 -4.81 2.92
CA LEU A 76 -15.51 -3.91 3.33
C LEU A 76 -16.55 -4.61 4.18
N GLU A 77 -16.92 -5.85 3.82
CA GLU A 77 -17.83 -6.67 4.61
C GLU A 77 -17.28 -6.98 6.00
N LYS A 78 -16.01 -7.38 6.07
CA LYS A 78 -15.36 -7.68 7.35
C LYS A 78 -15.28 -6.47 8.28
N LEU A 79 -15.09 -5.29 7.73
CA LEU A 79 -15.04 -4.04 8.47
C LEU A 79 -16.43 -3.42 8.71
N LYS A 80 -17.48 -4.04 8.19
CA LYS A 80 -18.86 -3.56 8.28
C LYS A 80 -19.02 -2.16 7.69
N ILE A 81 -18.34 -1.91 6.59
CA ILE A 81 -18.44 -0.66 5.86
C ILE A 81 -19.44 -0.83 4.72
N THR A 82 -20.57 -0.16 4.84
CA THR A 82 -21.63 -0.13 3.80
C THR A 82 -21.93 1.31 3.48
N PRO A 83 -21.24 1.94 2.54
CA PRO A 83 -21.56 3.29 2.11
C PRO A 83 -22.95 3.32 1.46
N GLU A 84 -23.73 4.31 1.82
CA GLU A 84 -25.12 4.41 1.38
C GLU A 84 -25.29 4.70 -0.12
N GLN A 85 -24.31 5.31 -0.75
CA GLN A 85 -24.36 5.64 -2.17
C GLN A 85 -23.01 5.36 -2.82
N ARG A 86 -22.91 4.22 -3.50
CA ARG A 86 -21.75 3.89 -4.31
C ARG A 86 -22.05 4.01 -5.79
N ASP A 87 -21.11 4.56 -6.51
CA ASP A 87 -21.11 4.51 -7.96
C ASP A 87 -20.89 3.06 -8.40
N GLU A 88 -21.84 2.50 -9.15
CA GLU A 88 -21.77 1.13 -9.66
C GLU A 88 -20.59 0.92 -10.65
N SER A 89 -20.03 1.98 -11.20
CA SER A 89 -18.86 1.88 -12.07
C SER A 89 -17.59 1.48 -11.33
N ILE A 90 -17.59 1.59 -10.00
CA ILE A 90 -16.41 1.25 -9.20
C ILE A 90 -16.36 -0.25 -8.95
N ARG A 91 -15.26 -0.82 -9.36
CA ARG A 91 -15.03 -2.26 -9.30
C ARG A 91 -14.50 -2.66 -7.94
N LEU A 92 -15.37 -3.20 -7.09
CA LEU A 92 -15.02 -3.75 -5.78
C LEU A 92 -14.64 -5.23 -5.83
N ASP A 93 -14.73 -5.84 -7.00
CA ASP A 93 -14.34 -7.23 -7.24
C ASP A 93 -12.84 -7.42 -7.54
N LYS A 94 -12.08 -6.35 -7.48
CA LYS A 94 -10.63 -6.41 -7.66
C LYS A 94 -9.95 -7.11 -6.49
N PRO A 95 -8.89 -7.88 -6.75
CA PRO A 95 -8.16 -8.52 -5.68
C PRO A 95 -7.43 -7.50 -4.81
N VAL A 96 -7.29 -7.85 -3.55
CA VAL A 96 -6.41 -7.15 -2.62
C VAL A 96 -5.00 -7.67 -2.82
N MET A 97 -4.01 -6.78 -2.78
CA MET A 97 -2.62 -7.14 -3.01
C MET A 97 -1.95 -7.64 -1.74
N LEU A 98 -1.01 -8.57 -1.90
CA LEU A 98 -0.11 -8.95 -0.84
C LEU A 98 0.90 -7.82 -0.64
N GLY A 99 0.78 -7.07 0.42
CA GLY A 99 1.72 -5.98 0.70
C GLY A 99 3.08 -6.45 1.19
N GLY A 100 3.14 -7.67 1.73
CA GLY A 100 4.37 -8.28 2.19
C GLY A 100 4.23 -9.07 3.50
N PRO A 101 5.34 -9.62 4.04
CA PRO A 101 5.27 -10.56 5.16
C PRO A 101 5.11 -9.91 6.54
N LEU A 102 5.35 -8.61 6.65
CA LEU A 102 5.27 -7.91 7.94
C LEU A 102 3.91 -7.24 8.13
N ALA A 103 3.47 -7.11 9.39
CA ALA A 103 2.23 -6.45 9.78
C ALA A 103 1.01 -6.95 8.99
N GLU A 104 0.79 -8.25 9.00
CA GLU A 104 -0.28 -8.92 8.25
C GLU A 104 -1.69 -8.48 8.66
N ASP A 105 -1.84 -7.87 9.81
CA ASP A 105 -3.10 -7.38 10.36
C ASP A 105 -3.48 -5.96 9.90
N ARG A 106 -2.62 -5.31 9.13
CA ARG A 106 -2.84 -3.94 8.66
C ARG A 106 -3.13 -3.86 7.18
N GLY A 107 -4.02 -2.92 6.81
CA GLY A 107 -4.27 -2.56 5.43
C GLY A 107 -3.60 -1.24 5.06
N PHE A 108 -3.14 -1.14 3.83
CA PHE A 108 -2.52 0.06 3.27
C PHE A 108 -3.22 0.43 1.99
N ILE A 109 -3.59 1.69 1.88
CA ILE A 109 -4.28 2.19 0.71
C ILE A 109 -3.44 3.30 0.11
N LEU A 110 -3.02 3.10 -1.13
CA LEU A 110 -2.38 4.14 -1.92
C LEU A 110 -3.44 4.91 -2.70
N HIS A 111 -3.39 6.21 -2.62
CA HIS A 111 -4.36 7.06 -3.32
C HIS A 111 -3.75 8.42 -3.64
N THR A 112 -4.47 9.19 -4.42
CA THR A 112 -4.12 10.59 -4.70
C THR A 112 -4.55 11.49 -3.53
N PRO A 113 -4.01 12.70 -3.40
CA PRO A 113 -4.49 13.65 -2.39
C PRO A 113 -6.01 13.88 -2.47
N PRO A 114 -6.66 14.23 -1.37
CA PRO A 114 -6.11 14.81 -0.14
C PRO A 114 -5.58 13.77 0.86
N SER A 115 -4.84 14.24 1.86
CA SER A 115 -4.25 13.42 2.94
C SER A 115 -4.88 13.72 4.30
N ASN A 116 -6.17 14.02 4.31
CA ASN A 116 -6.91 14.45 5.49
C ASN A 116 -7.59 13.30 6.25
N PHE A 117 -7.22 12.06 5.98
CA PHE A 117 -7.69 10.90 6.73
C PHE A 117 -6.92 10.75 8.04
N ALA A 118 -7.50 9.98 8.97
CA ALA A 118 -7.00 9.89 10.34
C ALA A 118 -5.54 9.41 10.42
N SER A 119 -5.11 8.54 9.51
CA SER A 119 -3.74 8.05 9.47
C SER A 119 -3.22 8.03 8.03
N SER A 120 -2.69 9.15 7.59
CA SER A 120 -2.18 9.34 6.24
C SER A 120 -0.73 9.80 6.26
N ILE A 121 0.04 9.27 5.31
CA ILE A 121 1.42 9.68 5.06
C ILE A 121 1.53 10.13 3.61
N ARG A 122 2.02 11.33 3.40
CA ARG A 122 2.27 11.82 2.05
C ARG A 122 3.60 11.29 1.54
N ILE A 123 3.57 10.54 0.45
CA ILE A 123 4.78 9.95 -0.14
C ILE A 123 5.38 10.88 -1.19
N SER A 124 4.52 11.50 -1.98
CA SER A 124 4.91 12.48 -3.00
C SER A 124 3.79 13.51 -3.17
N ASP A 125 3.95 14.46 -4.09
CA ASP A 125 2.92 15.44 -4.38
C ASP A 125 1.61 14.81 -4.86
N ASN A 126 1.68 13.64 -5.46
CA ASN A 126 0.54 12.96 -6.05
C ASN A 126 0.17 11.64 -5.39
N THR A 127 0.90 11.20 -4.37
CA THR A 127 0.71 9.89 -3.76
C THR A 127 0.65 9.98 -2.25
N VAL A 128 -0.39 9.42 -1.70
CA VAL A 128 -0.64 9.34 -0.26
C VAL A 128 -0.87 7.88 0.12
N MET A 129 -0.39 7.47 1.27
CA MET A 129 -0.70 6.17 1.86
C MET A 129 -1.52 6.36 3.12
N THR A 130 -2.67 5.73 3.21
CA THR A 130 -3.55 5.78 4.36
C THR A 130 -3.74 4.40 4.96
N THR A 131 -3.69 4.32 6.28
CA THR A 131 -3.87 3.06 7.02
C THR A 131 -5.16 3.03 7.84
N SER A 132 -5.86 4.14 7.92
CA SER A 132 -7.13 4.23 8.65
C SER A 132 -8.32 3.83 7.78
N ARG A 133 -9.38 3.34 8.41
CA ARG A 133 -10.56 2.85 7.70
C ARG A 133 -11.39 3.94 7.05
N ASP A 134 -11.25 5.18 7.48
CA ASP A 134 -12.06 6.30 6.99
C ASP A 134 -11.92 6.52 5.47
N VAL A 135 -10.77 6.24 4.89
CA VAL A 135 -10.61 6.29 3.43
C VAL A 135 -11.46 5.23 2.72
N LEU A 136 -11.64 4.06 3.32
CA LEU A 136 -12.47 3.00 2.74
C LEU A 136 -13.95 3.38 2.74
N GLU A 137 -14.38 4.17 3.71
CA GLU A 137 -15.76 4.66 3.77
C GLU A 137 -16.08 5.60 2.61
N THR A 138 -15.07 6.20 1.99
CA THR A 138 -15.25 7.10 0.84
C THR A 138 -15.27 6.37 -0.50
N LEU A 139 -14.90 5.09 -0.56
CA LEU A 139 -14.84 4.33 -1.81
C LEU A 139 -16.18 4.33 -2.53
N GLY A 140 -16.17 4.76 -3.78
CA GLY A 140 -17.37 4.83 -4.58
C GLY A 140 -18.25 6.05 -4.33
N THR A 141 -17.83 6.95 -3.47
CA THR A 141 -18.51 8.20 -3.20
C THR A 141 -17.81 9.38 -3.86
N ASP A 142 -18.44 10.54 -3.84
CA ASP A 142 -17.85 11.80 -4.33
C ASP A 142 -16.63 12.27 -3.51
N LYS A 143 -16.43 11.69 -2.34
CA LYS A 143 -15.29 12.00 -1.46
C LYS A 143 -14.07 11.09 -1.66
N GLN A 144 -14.16 10.15 -2.58
CA GLN A 144 -13.04 9.26 -2.88
C GLN A 144 -11.87 10.05 -3.48
N PRO A 145 -10.66 9.94 -2.90
CA PRO A 145 -9.50 10.61 -3.46
C PRO A 145 -9.03 10.03 -4.78
#